data_0337b9ad56269d1ff4d7fa13303b1011
#
_entry.id   0337b9ad56269d1ff4d7fa13303b1011
#
_cell.length_a   1.000
_cell.length_b   1.000
_cell.length_c   1.000
_cell.angle_alpha   90.00
_cell.angle_beta   90.00
_cell.angle_gamma   90.00
#
_symmetry.space_group_name_H-M   'P 1'
#
loop_
_entity.id
_entity.type
_entity.pdbx_description
1 polymer ?
#
loop_
_entity_poly.entity_id
_entity_poly.type
_entity_poly.pdbx_seq_one_letter_code
_entity_poly.pdbx_strand_id
1 'polypeptide(L)'
;QREIPLLEENGTEKELRVFPLSRSIRMDVFAVDKEDKIYNTEMQQKKRNDLAKRSRYYQSMIDTSLLEPGIPSYNLLKDSYIIMITPFDLFGYGRYQYTFETGCREEPGCILEDGAVRIFLNTRGTNPEEVSQELVDLLHYLEHTTDEEAEKTDSQRIRRIHSHVCKVKSSEEIGVKYMQAWEEKYYEREEGREEGRTEGRKEQLKDIIKKKLARN
;
A
#
# COMPACT_ATOMS: atom_id res chain seq x y z
N GLN A 1 18.84 13.79 3.03
CA GLN A 1 17.42 13.71 2.64
C GLN A 1 17.33 14.09 1.16
N ARG A 2 16.98 13.15 0.29
CA ARG A 2 16.62 13.51 -1.10
C ARG A 2 15.22 14.11 -1.06
N GLU A 3 15.08 15.36 -1.49
CA GLU A 3 13.76 15.88 -1.83
C GLU A 3 13.24 15.06 -3.02
N ILE A 4 12.00 14.58 -2.89
CA ILE A 4 11.32 13.94 -4.03
C ILE A 4 11.10 15.03 -5.08
N PRO A 5 11.69 14.91 -6.29
CA PRO A 5 11.50 15.89 -7.34
C PRO A 5 10.02 16.02 -7.72
N LEU A 6 9.68 17.10 -8.43
CA LEU A 6 8.32 17.29 -8.93
C LEU A 6 7.90 16.09 -9.78
N LEU A 7 6.79 15.48 -9.41
CA LEU A 7 6.24 14.33 -10.13
C LEU A 7 5.62 14.80 -11.45
N GLU A 8 5.99 14.19 -12.56
CA GLU A 8 5.47 14.53 -13.90
C GLU A 8 4.19 13.78 -14.26
N GLU A 9 4.04 12.52 -13.79
CA GLU A 9 2.81 11.76 -13.93
C GLU A 9 2.26 11.38 -12.56
N ASN A 10 1.03 11.82 -12.27
CA ASN A 10 0.30 11.45 -11.07
C ASN A 10 -0.97 10.70 -11.49
N GLY A 11 -1.03 9.41 -11.17
CA GLY A 11 -2.23 8.60 -11.32
C GLY A 11 -2.73 8.11 -9.97
N THR A 12 -4.00 8.38 -9.66
CA THR A 12 -4.71 7.68 -8.58
C THR A 12 -5.36 6.43 -9.16
N GLU A 13 -5.25 5.30 -8.45
CA GLU A 13 -5.86 4.01 -8.84
C GLU A 13 -5.41 3.45 -10.21
N LYS A 14 -4.11 3.42 -10.47
CA LYS A 14 -3.58 2.78 -11.67
C LYS A 14 -3.69 1.25 -11.56
N GLU A 15 -4.44 0.62 -12.47
CA GLU A 15 -4.49 -0.83 -12.57
C GLU A 15 -3.43 -1.34 -13.56
N LEU A 16 -2.63 -2.32 -13.12
CA LEU A 16 -1.68 -3.03 -13.98
C LEU A 16 -2.08 -4.51 -14.08
N ARG A 17 -2.16 -4.99 -15.33
CA ARG A 17 -2.37 -6.40 -15.67
C ARG A 17 -1.45 -6.77 -16.81
N VAL A 18 -0.49 -7.65 -16.56
CA VAL A 18 0.52 -8.05 -17.56
C VAL A 18 -0.04 -9.10 -18.54
N PHE A 19 -0.86 -10.03 -18.05
CA PHE A 19 -1.50 -11.07 -18.88
C PHE A 19 -2.99 -11.18 -18.54
N PRO A 20 -3.85 -11.59 -19.50
CA PRO A 20 -5.31 -11.70 -19.29
C PRO A 20 -5.72 -12.55 -18.08
N LEU A 21 -4.94 -13.58 -17.75
CA LEU A 21 -5.19 -14.51 -16.64
C LEU A 21 -4.30 -14.24 -15.41
N SER A 22 -3.45 -13.21 -15.44
CA SER A 22 -2.65 -12.84 -14.28
C SER A 22 -3.47 -12.04 -13.28
N ARG A 23 -3.08 -12.14 -12.00
CA ARG A 23 -3.63 -11.27 -10.96
C ARG A 23 -3.25 -9.83 -11.27
N SER A 24 -4.24 -8.96 -11.50
CA SER A 24 -4.01 -7.52 -11.60
C SER A 24 -3.61 -6.94 -10.24
N ILE A 25 -2.89 -5.83 -10.27
CA ILE A 25 -2.68 -4.97 -9.10
C ILE A 25 -3.37 -3.64 -9.33
N ARG A 26 -3.95 -3.09 -8.27
CA ARG A 26 -4.42 -1.70 -8.23
C ARG A 26 -3.49 -0.96 -7.32
N MET A 27 -2.90 0.12 -7.82
CA MET A 27 -2.00 0.98 -7.08
C MET A 27 -2.76 2.21 -6.62
N ASP A 28 -2.67 2.55 -5.32
CA ASP A 28 -3.38 3.71 -4.76
C ASP A 28 -2.82 5.02 -5.31
N VAL A 29 -1.50 5.16 -5.35
CA VAL A 29 -0.80 6.29 -5.96
C VAL A 29 0.37 5.78 -6.78
N PHE A 30 0.41 6.15 -8.06
CA PHE A 30 1.52 5.89 -8.97
C PHE A 30 2.05 7.22 -9.49
N ALA A 31 3.36 7.40 -9.44
CA ALA A 31 3.99 8.64 -9.86
C ALA A 31 5.35 8.38 -10.50
N VAL A 32 5.73 9.22 -11.45
CA VAL A 32 7.05 9.23 -12.08
C VAL A 32 7.65 10.63 -11.87
N ASP A 33 8.92 10.70 -11.49
CA ASP A 33 9.61 11.97 -11.33
C ASP A 33 10.38 12.38 -12.61
N LYS A 34 10.99 13.56 -12.59
CA LYS A 34 11.78 14.11 -13.71
C LYS A 34 13.04 13.31 -14.02
N GLU A 35 13.48 12.45 -13.12
CA GLU A 35 14.61 11.55 -13.30
C GLU A 35 14.14 10.15 -13.74
N ASP A 36 12.87 10.04 -14.15
CA ASP A 36 12.24 8.78 -14.57
C ASP A 36 12.13 7.72 -13.46
N LYS A 37 12.28 8.10 -12.18
CA LYS A 37 12.09 7.19 -11.07
C LYS A 37 10.62 6.97 -10.79
N ILE A 38 10.27 5.76 -10.43
CA ILE A 38 8.89 5.33 -10.22
C ILE A 38 8.59 5.21 -8.74
N TYR A 39 7.45 5.76 -8.34
CA TYR A 39 6.95 5.69 -6.98
C TYR A 39 5.57 5.05 -6.98
N ASN A 40 5.42 3.96 -6.25
CA ASN A 40 4.11 3.39 -5.93
C ASN A 40 3.88 3.49 -4.43
N THR A 41 2.83 4.19 -4.02
CA THR A 41 2.47 4.35 -2.61
C THR A 41 1.14 3.66 -2.34
N GLU A 42 1.13 2.80 -1.33
CA GLU A 42 -0.01 2.00 -0.92
C GLU A 42 -0.34 2.27 0.55
N MET A 43 -1.62 2.41 0.86
CA MET A 43 -2.10 2.57 2.23
C MET A 43 -2.83 1.32 2.70
N GLN A 44 -2.31 0.66 3.76
CA GLN A 44 -2.86 -0.59 4.26
C GLN A 44 -3.32 -0.46 5.71
N GLN A 45 -4.64 -0.34 5.91
CA GLN A 45 -5.26 -0.14 7.22
C GLN A 45 -5.28 -1.41 8.09
N LYS A 46 -5.43 -2.59 7.49
CA LYS A 46 -5.54 -3.85 8.23
C LYS A 46 -4.20 -4.59 8.23
N LYS A 47 -3.80 -5.11 9.41
CA LYS A 47 -2.60 -5.93 9.52
C LYS A 47 -2.73 -7.20 8.68
N ARG A 48 -1.77 -7.39 7.76
CA ARG A 48 -1.66 -8.57 6.89
C ARG A 48 -0.23 -9.07 6.91
N ASN A 49 -0.08 -10.39 6.94
CA ASN A 49 1.24 -11.04 7.02
C ASN A 49 1.94 -11.16 5.65
N ASP A 50 1.28 -10.74 4.57
CA ASP A 50 1.74 -10.87 3.19
C ASP A 50 2.33 -9.58 2.59
N LEU A 51 2.35 -8.47 3.33
CA LEU A 51 2.76 -7.17 2.79
C LEU A 51 4.17 -7.15 2.20
N ALA A 52 5.14 -7.84 2.81
CA ALA A 52 6.49 -7.96 2.27
C ALA A 52 6.51 -8.71 0.93
N LYS A 53 5.68 -9.77 0.78
CA LYS A 53 5.54 -10.50 -0.49
C LYS A 53 4.73 -9.69 -1.51
N ARG A 54 3.73 -8.95 -1.05
CA ARG A 54 2.91 -8.06 -1.89
C ARG A 54 3.77 -6.93 -2.48
N SER A 55 4.64 -6.31 -1.69
CA SER A 55 5.55 -5.27 -2.20
C SER A 55 6.49 -5.79 -3.28
N ARG A 56 7.02 -7.03 -3.12
CA ARG A 56 7.82 -7.70 -4.14
C ARG A 56 7.01 -7.98 -5.42
N TYR A 57 5.75 -8.42 -5.27
CA TYR A 57 4.88 -8.68 -6.42
C TYR A 57 4.57 -7.38 -7.19
N TYR A 58 4.31 -6.29 -6.48
CA TYR A 58 4.09 -4.98 -7.09
C TYR A 58 5.32 -4.50 -7.85
N GLN A 59 6.51 -4.66 -7.27
CA GLN A 59 7.77 -4.38 -7.94
C GLN A 59 7.88 -5.12 -9.27
N SER A 60 7.67 -6.43 -9.27
CA SER A 60 7.78 -7.24 -10.49
C SER A 60 6.73 -6.88 -11.55
N MET A 61 5.53 -6.46 -11.16
CA MET A 61 4.49 -6.01 -12.09
C MET A 61 4.86 -4.68 -12.75
N ILE A 62 5.44 -3.76 -12.00
CA ILE A 62 5.95 -2.49 -12.53
C ILE A 62 7.08 -2.77 -13.52
N ASP A 63 8.09 -3.55 -13.13
CA ASP A 63 9.23 -3.90 -13.96
C ASP A 63 8.79 -4.55 -15.29
N THR A 64 7.84 -5.50 -15.20
CA THR A 64 7.29 -6.17 -16.41
C THR A 64 6.51 -5.20 -17.31
N SER A 65 5.90 -4.16 -16.74
CA SER A 65 5.16 -3.16 -17.53
C SER A 65 6.04 -2.13 -18.23
N LEU A 66 7.31 -2.04 -17.84
CA LEU A 66 8.26 -1.06 -18.37
C LEU A 66 9.09 -1.60 -19.53
N LEU A 67 9.33 -2.90 -19.59
CA LEU A 67 10.10 -3.52 -20.66
C LEU A 67 9.17 -4.10 -21.72
N GLU A 68 9.17 -3.49 -22.89
CA GLU A 68 8.47 -4.02 -24.04
C GLU A 68 9.22 -5.24 -24.64
N PRO A 69 8.50 -6.20 -25.27
CA PRO A 69 9.11 -7.33 -25.96
C PRO A 69 10.12 -6.84 -27.01
N GLY A 70 11.34 -7.36 -26.97
CA GLY A 70 12.40 -7.00 -27.92
C GLY A 70 13.36 -5.90 -27.43
N ILE A 71 13.15 -5.34 -26.25
CA ILE A 71 14.12 -4.42 -25.64
C ILE A 71 15.40 -5.21 -25.28
N PRO A 72 16.59 -4.80 -25.78
CA PRO A 72 17.81 -5.61 -25.67
C PRO A 72 18.54 -5.46 -24.32
N SER A 73 18.16 -4.51 -23.48
CA SER A 73 18.94 -4.18 -22.28
C SER A 73 18.05 -3.98 -21.04
N TYR A 74 18.34 -4.72 -19.99
CA TYR A 74 17.71 -4.53 -18.66
C TYR A 74 18.16 -3.24 -17.97
N ASN A 75 19.22 -2.56 -18.43
CA ASN A 75 19.63 -1.26 -17.92
C ASN A 75 18.60 -0.15 -18.21
N LEU A 76 17.56 -0.43 -18.99
CA LEU A 76 16.44 0.47 -19.21
C LEU A 76 15.34 0.34 -18.13
N LEU A 77 15.47 -0.61 -17.21
CA LEU A 77 14.64 -0.61 -16.01
C LEU A 77 14.94 0.65 -15.18
N LYS A 78 13.88 1.29 -14.75
CA LYS A 78 13.96 2.51 -13.96
C LYS A 78 14.06 2.18 -12.47
N ASP A 79 14.73 3.04 -11.70
CA ASP A 79 14.68 2.95 -10.25
C ASP A 79 13.21 3.03 -9.80
N SER A 80 12.82 2.15 -8.88
CA SER A 80 11.44 2.05 -8.43
C SER A 80 11.34 1.91 -6.91
N TYR A 81 10.39 2.65 -6.35
CA TYR A 81 10.16 2.78 -4.92
C TYR A 81 8.75 2.29 -4.60
N ILE A 82 8.65 1.17 -3.88
CA ILE A 82 7.39 0.67 -3.35
C ILE A 82 7.24 1.15 -1.91
N ILE A 83 6.30 2.05 -1.65
CA ILE A 83 6.06 2.66 -0.36
C ILE A 83 4.78 2.08 0.23
N MET A 84 4.88 1.42 1.39
CA MET A 84 3.75 0.87 2.13
C MET A 84 3.53 1.66 3.40
N ILE A 85 2.38 2.31 3.55
CA ILE A 85 2.02 3.09 4.75
C ILE A 85 1.05 2.26 5.60
N THR A 86 1.36 2.07 6.87
CA THR A 86 0.57 1.23 7.79
C THR A 86 0.39 1.90 9.15
N PRO A 87 -0.80 1.80 9.80
CA PRO A 87 -1.01 2.24 11.18
C PRO A 87 -0.59 1.16 12.20
N PHE A 88 0.41 0.36 11.85
CA PHE A 88 0.98 -0.68 12.70
C PHE A 88 2.43 -0.98 12.28
N ASP A 89 3.24 -1.36 13.24
CA ASP A 89 4.60 -1.82 12.97
C ASP A 89 4.60 -3.26 12.43
N LEU A 90 5.07 -3.43 11.20
CA LEU A 90 5.17 -4.74 10.55
C LEU A 90 6.34 -5.58 11.08
N PHE A 91 7.42 -4.92 11.52
CA PHE A 91 8.70 -5.54 11.87
C PHE A 91 8.97 -5.58 13.38
N GLY A 92 8.27 -4.77 14.18
CA GLY A 92 8.31 -4.81 15.64
C GLY A 92 9.46 -4.03 16.28
N TYR A 93 10.15 -3.15 15.54
CA TYR A 93 11.26 -2.33 16.09
C TYR A 93 10.84 -0.90 16.44
N GLY A 94 9.58 -0.55 16.31
CA GLY A 94 9.03 0.77 16.66
C GLY A 94 9.46 1.92 15.74
N ARG A 95 10.02 1.66 14.56
CA ARG A 95 10.51 2.72 13.68
C ARG A 95 9.40 3.32 12.83
N TYR A 96 9.53 4.62 12.53
CA TYR A 96 8.67 5.31 11.55
C TYR A 96 8.94 4.84 10.12
N GLN A 97 10.20 4.50 9.80
CA GLN A 97 10.61 4.12 8.45
C GLN A 97 11.52 2.89 8.48
N TYR A 98 11.22 1.96 7.59
CA TYR A 98 12.07 0.81 7.24
C TYR A 98 12.34 0.84 5.75
N THR A 99 13.61 0.90 5.38
CA THR A 99 14.04 0.86 3.97
C THR A 99 14.75 -0.45 3.70
N PHE A 100 14.34 -1.13 2.64
CA PHE A 100 14.90 -2.39 2.20
C PHE A 100 15.48 -2.26 0.81
N GLU A 101 16.75 -2.61 0.72
CA GLU A 101 17.52 -2.78 -0.50
C GLU A 101 18.13 -4.17 -0.49
N THR A 102 18.52 -4.69 -1.64
CA THR A 102 19.13 -6.01 -1.74
C THR A 102 20.59 -5.95 -1.36
N GLY A 103 20.97 -6.62 -0.27
CA GLY A 103 22.35 -6.71 0.22
C GLY A 103 22.94 -8.10 0.04
N CYS A 104 24.26 -8.18 -0.09
CA CYS A 104 25.02 -9.41 -0.11
C CYS A 104 25.11 -10.01 1.31
N ARG A 105 24.82 -11.31 1.44
CA ARG A 105 24.91 -11.99 2.73
C ARG A 105 26.35 -12.20 3.19
N GLU A 106 27.21 -12.51 2.25
CA GLU A 106 28.64 -12.80 2.47
C GLU A 106 29.43 -11.53 2.74
N GLU A 107 29.00 -10.40 2.19
CA GLU A 107 29.64 -9.09 2.36
C GLU A 107 28.56 -8.04 2.71
N PRO A 108 28.26 -7.79 4.00
CA PRO A 108 27.13 -6.94 4.44
C PRO A 108 27.17 -5.49 3.96
N GLY A 109 28.37 -4.98 3.60
CA GLY A 109 28.53 -3.64 3.02
C GLY A 109 28.26 -3.55 1.52
N CYS A 110 28.07 -4.69 0.84
CA CYS A 110 27.83 -4.76 -0.58
C CYS A 110 26.31 -4.70 -0.86
N ILE A 111 25.84 -3.59 -1.42
CA ILE A 111 24.47 -3.41 -1.88
C ILE A 111 24.41 -3.74 -3.37
N LEU A 112 23.35 -4.42 -3.82
CA LEU A 112 23.21 -4.85 -5.22
C LEU A 112 23.01 -3.69 -6.20
N GLU A 113 22.48 -2.56 -5.72
CA GLU A 113 22.23 -1.34 -6.52
C GLU A 113 21.39 -1.60 -7.77
N ASP A 114 20.37 -2.50 -7.64
CA ASP A 114 19.44 -2.85 -8.72
C ASP A 114 18.32 -1.80 -8.94
N GLY A 115 18.32 -0.71 -8.17
CA GLY A 115 17.32 0.35 -8.24
C GLY A 115 15.95 -0.02 -7.64
N ALA A 116 15.81 -1.21 -7.07
CA ALA A 116 14.57 -1.69 -6.44
C ALA A 116 14.55 -1.41 -4.94
N VAL A 117 13.81 -0.38 -4.52
CA VAL A 117 13.73 0.03 -3.11
C VAL A 117 12.32 -0.20 -2.57
N ARG A 118 12.21 -0.77 -1.37
CA ARG A 118 10.95 -0.95 -0.65
C ARG A 118 10.99 -0.21 0.67
N ILE A 119 10.01 0.67 0.88
CA ILE A 119 9.91 1.51 2.07
C ILE A 119 8.61 1.16 2.79
N PHE A 120 8.72 0.86 4.07
CA PHE A 120 7.56 0.66 4.94
C PHE A 120 7.54 1.80 5.94
N LEU A 121 6.44 2.55 5.93
CA LEU A 121 6.19 3.67 6.82
C LEU A 121 5.14 3.26 7.85
N ASN A 122 5.48 3.41 9.13
CA ASN A 122 4.60 3.14 10.26
C ASN A 122 4.13 4.47 10.84
N THR A 123 2.82 4.73 10.82
CA THR A 123 2.28 6.01 11.36
C THR A 123 2.44 6.13 12.87
N ARG A 124 2.77 5.01 13.56
CA ARG A 124 2.93 4.91 15.02
C ARG A 124 4.36 4.59 15.42
N GLY A 125 5.34 5.14 14.71
CA GLY A 125 6.74 5.02 15.07
C GLY A 125 7.06 5.69 16.43
N THR A 126 8.18 5.31 17.04
CA THR A 126 8.62 5.80 18.35
C THR A 126 10.02 6.41 18.32
N ASN A 127 10.58 6.62 17.14
CA ASN A 127 11.94 7.16 16.92
C ASN A 127 11.92 8.45 16.07
N PRO A 128 11.21 9.54 16.50
CA PRO A 128 11.07 10.74 15.70
C PRO A 128 12.41 11.44 15.40
N GLU A 129 13.43 11.23 16.22
CA GLU A 129 14.77 11.79 16.06
C GLU A 129 15.56 11.21 14.88
N GLU A 130 15.16 10.04 14.40
CA GLU A 130 15.84 9.38 13.26
C GLU A 130 15.21 9.71 11.89
N VAL A 131 14.12 10.47 11.87
CA VAL A 131 13.41 10.87 10.66
C VAL A 131 13.15 12.37 10.65
N SER A 132 12.69 12.94 9.52
CA SER A 132 12.32 14.36 9.51
C SER A 132 11.01 14.59 10.24
N GLN A 133 10.89 15.74 10.91
CA GLN A 133 9.66 16.14 11.56
C GLN A 133 8.50 16.20 10.55
N GLU A 134 8.75 16.66 9.32
CA GLU A 134 7.74 16.69 8.26
C GLU A 134 7.20 15.29 7.93
N LEU A 135 8.04 14.23 7.98
CA LEU A 135 7.57 12.85 7.79
C LEU A 135 6.70 12.41 8.96
N VAL A 136 7.09 12.71 10.19
CA VAL A 136 6.29 12.40 11.39
C VAL A 136 4.93 13.06 11.30
N ASP A 137 4.90 14.37 11.00
CA ASP A 137 3.68 15.16 10.85
C ASP A 137 2.77 14.60 9.74
N LEU A 138 3.37 14.24 8.59
CA LEU A 138 2.63 13.64 7.48
C LEU A 138 1.98 12.32 7.89
N LEU A 139 2.72 11.44 8.57
CA LEU A 139 2.22 10.13 8.99
C LEU A 139 1.10 10.27 10.03
N HIS A 140 1.22 11.21 10.97
CA HIS A 140 0.15 11.54 11.92
C HIS A 140 -1.08 12.10 11.20
N TYR A 141 -0.89 13.02 10.26
CA TYR A 141 -1.97 13.58 9.46
C TYR A 141 -2.69 12.51 8.63
N LEU A 142 -1.98 11.55 8.04
CA LEU A 142 -2.58 10.46 7.27
C LEU A 142 -3.43 9.51 8.15
N GLU A 143 -3.05 9.33 9.42
CA GLU A 143 -3.85 8.56 10.38
C GLU A 143 -5.07 9.35 10.88
N HIS A 144 -4.90 10.66 11.09
CA HIS A 144 -5.92 11.55 11.64
C HIS A 144 -6.12 12.77 10.73
N THR A 145 -6.83 12.57 9.60
CA THR A 145 -7.06 13.63 8.60
C THR A 145 -8.12 14.63 9.08
N THR A 146 -7.72 15.52 9.99
CA THR A 146 -8.55 16.57 10.60
C THR A 146 -7.93 17.95 10.41
N ASP A 147 -8.73 19.00 10.57
CA ASP A 147 -8.27 20.40 10.53
C ASP A 147 -7.22 20.65 11.63
N GLU A 148 -7.45 20.10 12.81
CA GLU A 148 -6.57 20.24 13.97
C GLU A 148 -5.17 19.65 13.71
N GLU A 149 -5.09 18.48 13.07
CA GLU A 149 -3.79 17.88 12.72
C GLU A 149 -3.08 18.66 11.61
N ALA A 150 -3.82 19.21 10.66
CA ALA A 150 -3.24 20.05 9.62
C ALA A 150 -2.70 21.40 10.15
N GLU A 151 -3.28 21.93 11.25
CA GLU A 151 -2.83 23.16 11.90
C GLU A 151 -1.58 22.98 12.78
N LYS A 152 -1.36 21.76 13.32
CA LYS A 152 -0.20 21.47 14.18
C LYS A 152 1.14 21.47 13.42
N THR A 153 1.12 21.26 12.12
CA THR A 153 2.34 21.20 11.31
C THR A 153 2.70 22.54 10.71
N ASP A 154 4.00 22.82 10.62
CA ASP A 154 4.54 23.96 9.88
C ASP A 154 4.71 23.68 8.38
N SER A 155 4.50 22.42 7.93
CA SER A 155 4.66 22.03 6.54
C SER A 155 3.57 22.60 5.64
N GLN A 156 3.97 23.48 4.73
CA GLN A 156 3.08 23.98 3.68
C GLN A 156 2.58 22.86 2.74
N ARG A 157 3.36 21.77 2.58
CA ARG A 157 2.97 20.64 1.75
C ARG A 157 1.79 19.89 2.37
N ILE A 158 1.82 19.63 3.66
CA ILE A 158 0.72 18.97 4.40
C ILE A 158 -0.52 19.88 4.39
N ARG A 159 -0.38 21.16 4.60
CA ARG A 159 -1.51 22.12 4.51
C ARG A 159 -2.13 22.17 3.10
N ARG A 160 -1.33 22.05 2.04
CA ARG A 160 -1.85 21.95 0.66
C ARG A 160 -2.61 20.64 0.44
N ILE A 161 -2.08 19.52 0.92
CA ILE A 161 -2.76 18.21 0.88
C ILE A 161 -4.10 18.32 1.60
N HIS A 162 -4.11 18.89 2.81
CA HIS A 162 -5.33 19.08 3.59
C HIS A 162 -6.37 19.96 2.87
N SER A 163 -5.96 21.09 2.30
CA SER A 163 -6.84 21.95 1.49
C SER A 163 -7.46 21.18 0.30
N HIS A 164 -6.68 20.32 -0.34
CA HIS A 164 -7.18 19.48 -1.42
C HIS A 164 -8.18 18.42 -0.92
N VAL A 165 -7.87 17.76 0.19
CA VAL A 165 -8.75 16.78 0.83
C VAL A 165 -10.08 17.42 1.24
N CYS A 166 -10.07 18.64 1.79
CA CYS A 166 -11.29 19.34 2.14
C CYS A 166 -12.15 19.65 0.89
N LYS A 167 -11.53 20.10 -0.21
CA LYS A 167 -12.23 20.32 -1.49
C LYS A 167 -12.86 19.03 -2.03
N VAL A 168 -12.11 17.92 -1.96
CA VAL A 168 -12.59 16.61 -2.38
C VAL A 168 -13.75 16.15 -1.51
N LYS A 169 -13.63 16.24 -0.18
CA LYS A 169 -14.71 15.87 0.76
C LYS A 169 -15.98 16.72 0.62
N SER A 170 -15.85 17.98 0.19
CA SER A 170 -16.99 18.88 -0.04
C SER A 170 -17.66 18.71 -1.40
N SER A 171 -17.12 17.88 -2.29
CA SER A 171 -17.69 17.61 -3.61
C SER A 171 -18.85 16.62 -3.50
N GLU A 172 -20.04 17.00 -3.97
CA GLU A 172 -21.24 16.13 -4.00
C GLU A 172 -21.02 14.84 -4.80
N GLU A 173 -20.28 14.92 -5.91
CA GLU A 173 -19.93 13.74 -6.74
C GLU A 173 -19.15 12.69 -5.97
N ILE A 174 -18.24 13.11 -5.11
CA ILE A 174 -17.40 12.22 -4.32
C ILE A 174 -18.19 11.68 -3.13
N GLY A 175 -19.08 12.47 -2.54
CA GLY A 175 -20.03 12.00 -1.52
C GLY A 175 -20.89 10.85 -2.04
N VAL A 176 -21.43 10.95 -3.23
CA VAL A 176 -22.23 9.90 -3.89
C VAL A 176 -21.38 8.65 -4.15
N LYS A 177 -20.19 8.79 -4.73
CA LYS A 177 -19.27 7.67 -5.00
C LYS A 177 -18.85 6.97 -3.71
N TYR A 178 -18.62 7.73 -2.65
CA TYR A 178 -18.24 7.16 -1.34
C TYR A 178 -19.40 6.37 -0.73
N MET A 179 -20.64 6.88 -0.82
CA MET A 179 -21.83 6.17 -0.37
C MET A 179 -22.06 4.87 -1.15
N GLN A 180 -21.95 4.92 -2.49
CA GLN A 180 -22.06 3.73 -3.34
C GLN A 180 -20.99 2.67 -3.00
N ALA A 181 -19.73 3.07 -2.85
CA ALA A 181 -18.65 2.16 -2.47
C ALA A 181 -18.82 1.59 -1.04
N TRP A 182 -19.45 2.35 -0.15
CA TRP A 182 -19.77 1.89 1.20
C TRP A 182 -20.92 0.87 1.19
N GLU A 183 -21.96 1.11 0.40
CA GLU A 183 -23.09 0.19 0.20
C GLU A 183 -22.61 -1.13 -0.42
N GLU A 184 -21.80 -1.09 -1.47
CA GLU A 184 -21.21 -2.28 -2.10
C GLU A 184 -20.41 -3.12 -1.09
N LYS A 185 -19.51 -2.48 -0.31
CA LYS A 185 -18.77 -3.16 0.77
C LYS A 185 -19.66 -3.71 1.88
N TYR A 186 -20.79 -3.06 2.16
CA TYR A 186 -21.74 -3.54 3.14
C TYR A 186 -22.42 -4.84 2.65
N TYR A 187 -22.89 -4.87 1.40
CA TYR A 187 -23.52 -6.04 0.81
C TYR A 187 -22.54 -7.21 0.66
N GLU A 188 -21.32 -6.96 0.18
CA GLU A 188 -20.27 -8.01 0.12
C GLU A 188 -19.97 -8.63 1.51
N ARG A 189 -20.00 -7.81 2.55
CA ARG A 189 -19.76 -8.28 3.92
C ARG A 189 -20.92 -9.11 4.45
N GLU A 190 -22.15 -8.72 4.16
CA GLU A 190 -23.36 -9.48 4.55
C GLU A 190 -23.44 -10.80 3.79
N GLU A 191 -23.15 -10.80 2.49
CA GLU A 191 -23.09 -12.00 1.66
C GLU A 191 -22.03 -12.99 2.16
N GLY A 192 -20.80 -12.54 2.40
CA GLY A 192 -19.74 -13.37 2.98
C GLY A 192 -20.06 -13.91 4.38
N ARG A 193 -20.85 -13.14 5.17
CA ARG A 193 -21.32 -13.58 6.49
C ARG A 193 -22.41 -14.67 6.39
N GLU A 194 -23.26 -14.56 5.40
CA GLU A 194 -24.34 -15.52 5.15
C GLU A 194 -23.79 -16.83 4.55
N GLU A 195 -22.81 -16.72 3.63
CA GLU A 195 -22.06 -17.87 3.10
C GLU A 195 -21.32 -18.61 4.23
N GLY A 196 -20.54 -17.91 5.05
CA GLY A 196 -19.83 -18.49 6.18
C GLY A 196 -20.76 -19.17 7.20
N ARG A 197 -21.97 -18.61 7.42
CA ARG A 197 -23.00 -19.21 8.29
C ARG A 197 -23.58 -20.49 7.68
N THR A 198 -23.72 -20.49 6.35
CA THR A 198 -24.25 -21.65 5.60
C THR A 198 -23.24 -22.77 5.55
N GLU A 199 -21.96 -22.46 5.31
CA GLU A 199 -20.88 -23.45 5.34
C GLU A 199 -20.68 -24.04 6.74
N GLY A 200 -20.68 -23.21 7.78
CA GLY A 200 -20.58 -23.67 9.17
C GLY A 200 -21.72 -24.62 9.56
N ARG A 201 -22.95 -24.37 9.09
CA ARG A 201 -24.08 -25.30 9.28
C ARG A 201 -23.87 -26.62 8.55
N LYS A 202 -23.36 -26.60 7.32
CA LYS A 202 -23.05 -27.80 6.54
C LYS A 202 -21.96 -28.65 7.21
N GLU A 203 -20.93 -28.02 7.76
CA GLU A 203 -19.86 -28.72 8.49
C GLU A 203 -20.35 -29.35 9.77
N GLN A 204 -21.16 -28.63 10.57
CA GLN A 204 -21.79 -29.19 11.77
C GLN A 204 -22.67 -30.40 11.46
N LEU A 205 -23.46 -30.35 10.39
CA LEU A 205 -24.29 -31.47 9.93
C LEU A 205 -23.43 -32.68 9.52
N LYS A 206 -22.33 -32.45 8.78
CA LYS A 206 -21.39 -33.52 8.41
C LYS A 206 -20.75 -34.18 9.64
N ASP A 207 -20.40 -33.41 10.65
CA ASP A 207 -19.82 -33.92 11.91
C ASP A 207 -20.83 -34.73 12.72
N ILE A 208 -22.08 -34.28 12.78
CA ILE A 208 -23.16 -35.03 13.43
C ILE A 208 -23.43 -36.38 12.74
N ILE A 209 -23.43 -36.39 11.40
CA ILE A 209 -23.61 -37.61 10.61
C ILE A 209 -22.44 -38.57 10.83
N LYS A 210 -21.19 -38.09 10.78
CA LYS A 210 -20.00 -38.92 11.06
C LYS A 210 -20.03 -39.53 12.47
N LYS A 211 -20.43 -38.76 13.50
CA LYS A 211 -20.55 -39.24 14.87
C LYS A 211 -21.67 -40.27 15.04
N LYS A 212 -22.78 -40.18 14.31
CA LYS A 212 -23.87 -41.17 14.31
C LYS A 212 -23.45 -42.47 13.62
N LEU A 213 -22.75 -42.37 12.47
CA LEU A 213 -22.28 -43.54 11.73
C LEU A 213 -21.17 -44.32 12.49
N ALA A 214 -20.37 -43.64 13.33
CA ALA A 214 -19.35 -44.29 14.14
C ALA A 214 -19.88 -44.96 15.41
N ARG A 215 -21.18 -44.83 15.73
CA ARG A 215 -21.85 -45.43 16.90
C ARG A 215 -22.70 -46.66 16.56
N ASN A 216 -22.81 -46.98 15.28
CA ASN A 216 -23.41 -48.22 14.77
C ASN A 216 -22.31 -49.17 14.28
#